data_0621fdc3b64e56b701924c7f4dc0a57c
#
_entry.id   0621fdc3b64e56b701924c7f4dc0a57c
#
_cell.length_a   1.000
_cell.length_b   1.000
_cell.length_c   1.000
_cell.angle_alpha   90.00
_cell.angle_beta   90.00
_cell.angle_gamma   90.00
#
_symmetry.space_group_name_H-M   'P 1'
#
loop_
_entity.id
_entity.type
_entity.pdbx_description
1 polymer ?
#
loop_
_entity_poly.entity_id
_entity_poly.type
_entity_poly.pdbx_seq_one_letter_code
_entity_poly.pdbx_strand_id
1 'polypeptide(L)'
;MTKKQAVNAITNSLFFMRGGEIFVPKNLISFKIINLAKSLLELYGSGKSKIVFIGKRTGEKIHEKLIADYEINMLSENKFFYIINHFNKIIIKKRNINFTESNLVKKMSVNEIKTFLKMRINEY
;
A
#
# COMPACT_ATOMS: atom_id res chain seq x y z
N MET A 1 -2.59 -0.91 4.49
CA MET A 1 -3.53 0.19 4.82
C MET A 1 -4.38 -0.24 5.99
N THR A 2 -4.65 0.64 6.96
CA THR A 2 -5.55 0.38 8.10
C THR A 2 -7.01 0.58 7.70
N LYS A 3 -7.96 0.06 8.50
CA LYS A 3 -9.41 0.30 8.30
C LYS A 3 -9.74 1.80 8.24
N LYS A 4 -9.20 2.60 9.19
CA LYS A 4 -9.39 4.06 9.23
C LYS A 4 -8.85 4.75 7.97
N GLN A 5 -7.66 4.34 7.50
CA GLN A 5 -7.11 4.85 6.24
C GLN A 5 -7.96 4.47 5.03
N ALA A 6 -8.53 3.25 5.01
CA ALA A 6 -9.42 2.82 3.95
C ALA A 6 -10.71 3.65 3.91
N VAL A 7 -11.36 3.82 5.07
CA VAL A 7 -12.57 4.66 5.19
C VAL A 7 -12.27 6.09 4.75
N ASN A 8 -11.18 6.70 5.24
CA ASN A 8 -10.80 8.04 4.86
C ASN A 8 -10.50 8.15 3.34
N ALA A 9 -9.86 7.14 2.76
CA ALA A 9 -9.60 7.14 1.32
C ALA A 9 -10.92 7.09 0.52
N ILE A 10 -11.86 6.22 0.89
CA ILE A 10 -13.17 6.12 0.25
C ILE A 10 -13.94 7.45 0.41
N THR A 11 -14.05 7.98 1.63
CA THR A 11 -14.74 9.23 1.89
C THR A 11 -14.15 10.40 1.08
N ASN A 12 -12.81 10.52 1.07
CA ASN A 12 -12.15 11.56 0.29
C ASN A 12 -12.35 11.39 -1.22
N SER A 13 -12.36 10.14 -1.74
CA SER A 13 -12.57 9.92 -3.16
C SER A 13 -13.95 10.39 -3.63
N LEU A 14 -14.99 10.30 -2.78
CA LEU A 14 -16.34 10.79 -3.08
C LEU A 14 -16.36 12.30 -3.40
N PHE A 15 -15.51 13.11 -2.76
CA PHE A 15 -15.42 14.54 -3.02
C PHE A 15 -14.73 14.88 -4.35
N PHE A 16 -13.90 13.98 -4.87
CA PHE A 16 -13.10 14.22 -6.08
C PHE A 16 -13.61 13.47 -7.30
N MET A 17 -14.52 12.50 -7.11
CA MET A 17 -15.02 11.67 -8.21
C MET A 17 -15.92 12.49 -9.15
N ARG A 18 -15.78 12.22 -10.45
CA ARG A 18 -16.62 12.73 -11.53
C ARG A 18 -17.29 11.61 -12.31
N GLY A 19 -16.75 10.39 -12.16
CA GLY A 19 -17.22 9.15 -12.76
C GLY A 19 -16.13 8.48 -13.60
N GLY A 20 -15.86 7.20 -13.32
CA GLY A 20 -14.93 6.36 -14.07
C GLY A 20 -13.45 6.51 -13.70
N GLU A 21 -13.09 7.31 -12.69
CA GLU A 21 -11.72 7.41 -12.20
C GLU A 21 -11.37 6.27 -11.25
N ILE A 22 -10.07 5.88 -11.25
CA ILE A 22 -9.50 4.99 -10.25
C ILE A 22 -8.61 5.81 -9.32
N PHE A 23 -8.92 5.79 -8.02
CA PHE A 23 -8.18 6.52 -7.00
C PHE A 23 -7.19 5.62 -6.29
N VAL A 24 -5.90 5.92 -6.40
CA VAL A 24 -4.81 5.20 -5.71
C VAL A 24 -4.26 6.08 -4.60
N PRO A 25 -4.44 5.72 -3.31
CA PRO A 25 -3.95 6.52 -2.18
C PRO A 25 -2.43 6.68 -2.21
N LYS A 26 -1.93 7.90 -1.94
CA LYS A 26 -0.49 8.20 -1.98
C LYS A 26 0.31 7.63 -0.81
N ASN A 27 -0.27 7.59 0.38
CA ASN A 27 0.45 7.26 1.62
C ASN A 27 0.26 5.80 2.02
N LEU A 28 0.55 4.88 1.11
CA LEU A 28 0.51 3.45 1.40
C LEU A 28 1.80 2.99 2.08
N ILE A 29 1.62 2.20 3.14
CA ILE A 29 2.70 1.60 3.89
C ILE A 29 3.11 0.30 3.18
N SER A 30 4.41 0.11 2.98
CA SER A 30 4.98 -1.13 2.47
C SER A 30 5.90 -1.77 3.50
N PHE A 31 5.85 -3.09 3.61
CA PHE A 31 6.76 -3.89 4.44
C PHE A 31 6.93 -5.30 3.86
N LYS A 32 8.04 -5.92 4.20
CA LYS A 32 8.24 -7.34 3.90
C LYS A 32 7.40 -8.17 4.87
N ILE A 33 6.67 -9.17 4.37
CA ILE A 33 5.85 -10.08 5.19
C ILE A 33 6.67 -10.73 6.30
N ILE A 34 7.92 -11.10 6.03
CA ILE A 34 8.82 -11.65 7.04
C ILE A 34 9.11 -10.65 8.18
N ASN A 35 9.21 -9.34 7.89
CA ASN A 35 9.41 -8.33 8.91
C ASN A 35 8.16 -8.17 9.78
N LEU A 36 6.96 -8.23 9.17
CA LEU A 36 5.70 -8.24 9.91
C LEU A 36 5.62 -9.47 10.83
N ALA A 37 5.93 -10.67 10.32
CA ALA A 37 5.93 -11.90 11.10
C ALA A 37 6.90 -11.82 12.29
N LYS A 38 8.12 -11.33 12.08
CA LYS A 38 9.10 -11.10 13.15
C LYS A 38 8.58 -10.10 14.18
N SER A 39 8.01 -8.98 13.73
CA SER A 39 7.45 -7.95 14.63
C SER A 39 6.32 -8.49 15.51
N LEU A 40 5.42 -9.30 14.93
CA LEU A 40 4.34 -9.95 15.66
C LEU A 40 4.85 -11.00 16.64
N LEU A 41 5.85 -11.79 16.23
CA LEU A 41 6.49 -12.78 17.09
C LEU A 41 7.16 -12.14 18.31
N GLU A 42 7.87 -11.03 18.12
CA GLU A 42 8.52 -10.28 19.19
C GLU A 42 7.54 -9.57 20.12
N LEU A 43 6.37 -9.14 19.62
CA LEU A 43 5.37 -8.42 20.43
C LEU A 43 4.42 -9.35 21.17
N TYR A 44 4.03 -10.46 20.52
CA TYR A 44 2.90 -11.30 20.99
C TYR A 44 3.22 -12.79 20.96
N GLY A 45 4.39 -13.19 20.46
CA GLY A 45 4.77 -14.60 20.40
C GLY A 45 5.01 -15.18 21.79
N SER A 46 4.57 -16.40 22.01
CA SER A 46 5.06 -17.23 23.13
C SER A 46 6.47 -17.74 22.78
N GLY A 47 7.28 -18.12 23.79
CA GLY A 47 8.60 -18.71 23.56
C GLY A 47 8.59 -19.99 22.70
N LYS A 48 7.40 -20.55 22.41
CA LYS A 48 7.20 -21.72 21.54
C LYS A 48 6.80 -21.37 20.10
N SER A 49 6.46 -20.11 19.82
CA SER A 49 6.02 -19.66 18.48
C SER A 49 7.19 -19.66 17.50
N LYS A 50 6.99 -20.19 16.29
CA LYS A 50 8.00 -20.29 15.23
C LYS A 50 7.45 -19.76 13.92
N ILE A 51 8.33 -19.16 13.11
CA ILE A 51 8.03 -18.80 11.71
C ILE A 51 8.38 -20.00 10.85
N VAL A 52 7.40 -20.47 10.06
CA VAL A 52 7.58 -21.59 9.13
C VAL A 52 7.37 -21.07 7.71
N PHE A 53 8.31 -21.36 6.82
CA PHE A 53 8.22 -21.03 5.40
C PHE A 53 7.56 -22.19 4.67
N ILE A 54 6.39 -21.94 4.09
CA ILE A 54 5.61 -22.94 3.35
C ILE A 54 5.78 -22.84 1.83
N GLY A 55 6.63 -21.91 1.37
CA GLY A 55 6.80 -21.61 -0.05
C GLY A 55 5.70 -20.73 -0.64
N LYS A 56 5.81 -20.46 -1.93
CA LYS A 56 4.87 -19.64 -2.69
C LYS A 56 3.71 -20.51 -3.18
N ARG A 57 2.48 -20.08 -2.98
CA ARG A 57 1.30 -20.74 -3.54
C ARG A 57 1.12 -20.40 -5.01
N THR A 58 0.44 -21.28 -5.76
CA THR A 58 0.09 -21.01 -7.16
C THR A 58 -0.75 -19.73 -7.25
N GLY A 59 -0.36 -18.81 -8.13
CA GLY A 59 -1.05 -17.53 -8.32
C GLY A 59 -0.61 -16.39 -7.38
N GLU A 60 0.18 -16.66 -6.34
CA GLU A 60 0.73 -15.60 -5.49
C GLU A 60 1.76 -14.75 -6.25
N LYS A 61 1.63 -13.43 -6.10
CA LYS A 61 2.63 -12.45 -6.59
C LYS A 61 3.56 -12.04 -5.45
N ILE A 62 4.86 -11.99 -5.72
CA ILE A 62 5.87 -11.51 -4.75
C ILE A 62 5.75 -9.99 -4.58
N HIS A 63 5.42 -9.29 -5.66
CA HIS A 63 5.22 -7.84 -5.70
C HIS A 63 3.88 -7.52 -6.33
N GLU A 64 3.15 -6.64 -5.67
CA GLU A 64 1.88 -6.13 -6.19
C GLU A 64 2.11 -4.80 -6.91
N LYS A 65 1.51 -4.68 -8.09
CA LYS A 65 1.53 -3.48 -8.90
C LYS A 65 0.20 -2.75 -8.72
N LEU A 66 0.26 -1.52 -8.25
CA LEU A 66 -0.94 -0.69 -8.01
C LEU A 66 -1.36 0.11 -9.24
N ILE A 67 -0.39 0.46 -10.09
CA ILE A 67 -0.61 1.23 -11.31
C ILE A 67 0.12 0.50 -12.43
N ALA A 68 -0.61 0.11 -13.46
CA ALA A 68 -0.03 -0.57 -14.61
C ALA A 68 0.77 0.42 -15.50
N ASP A 69 1.75 -0.09 -16.25
CA ASP A 69 2.62 0.76 -17.06
C ASP A 69 1.85 1.56 -18.12
N TYR A 70 0.80 0.98 -18.68
CA TYR A 70 -0.07 1.67 -19.64
C TYR A 70 -0.94 2.76 -19.00
N GLU A 71 -1.20 2.69 -17.68
CA GLU A 71 -1.99 3.67 -16.93
C GLU A 71 -1.17 4.91 -16.56
N ILE A 72 0.15 4.84 -16.58
CA ILE A 72 1.04 5.94 -16.21
C ILE A 72 0.75 7.20 -17.04
N ASN A 73 0.41 7.04 -18.31
CA ASN A 73 0.09 8.17 -19.20
C ASN A 73 -1.32 8.77 -18.94
N MET A 74 -2.14 8.10 -18.14
CA MET A 74 -3.49 8.53 -17.77
C MET A 74 -3.56 9.07 -16.35
N LEU A 75 -2.40 9.26 -15.71
CA LEU A 75 -2.28 9.61 -14.31
C LEU A 75 -2.39 11.12 -14.11
N SER A 76 -3.23 11.52 -13.21
CA SER A 76 -3.22 12.82 -12.56
C SER A 76 -2.99 12.63 -11.05
N GLU A 77 -2.78 13.71 -10.31
CA GLU A 77 -2.56 13.63 -8.89
C GLU A 77 -3.16 14.83 -8.15
N ASN A 78 -3.59 14.58 -6.92
CA ASN A 78 -3.90 15.62 -5.96
C ASN A 78 -3.12 15.36 -4.65
N LYS A 79 -3.44 16.07 -3.57
CA LYS A 79 -2.81 15.90 -2.26
C LYS A 79 -2.90 14.47 -1.71
N PHE A 80 -4.00 13.75 -2.00
CA PHE A 80 -4.32 12.47 -1.37
C PHE A 80 -4.13 11.27 -2.28
N PHE A 81 -4.31 11.45 -3.60
CA PHE A 81 -4.42 10.37 -4.57
C PHE A 81 -3.55 10.57 -5.79
N TYR A 82 -3.13 9.46 -6.38
CA TYR A 82 -2.92 9.33 -7.80
C TYR A 82 -4.26 8.92 -8.41
N ILE A 83 -4.64 9.55 -9.51
CA ILE A 83 -5.96 9.39 -10.13
C ILE A 83 -5.74 8.93 -11.56
N ILE A 84 -6.19 7.72 -11.87
CA ILE A 84 -6.17 7.18 -13.23
C ILE A 84 -7.50 7.56 -13.88
N ASN A 85 -7.43 8.26 -15.00
CA ASN A 85 -8.61 8.67 -15.75
C ASN A 85 -8.52 8.12 -17.18
N HIS A 86 -9.35 7.11 -17.47
CA HIS A 86 -9.36 6.48 -18.78
C HIS A 86 -10.00 7.35 -19.88
N PHE A 87 -10.80 8.34 -19.51
CA PHE A 87 -11.53 9.21 -20.47
C PHE A 87 -10.75 10.46 -20.86
N ASN A 88 -9.84 10.93 -20.02
CA ASN A 88 -9.03 12.12 -20.27
C ASN A 88 -7.54 11.75 -20.33
N LYS A 89 -6.97 11.74 -21.53
CA LYS A 89 -5.50 11.65 -21.71
C LYS A 89 -4.85 12.94 -21.21
N ILE A 90 -4.64 13.06 -19.91
CA ILE A 90 -3.80 14.11 -19.36
C ILE A 90 -2.36 13.62 -19.51
N ILE A 91 -1.63 14.15 -20.48
CA ILE A 91 -0.21 13.89 -20.65
C ILE A 91 0.54 14.55 -19.51
N ILE A 92 0.75 13.80 -18.43
CA ILE A 92 1.70 14.22 -17.40
C ILE A 92 3.11 14.02 -17.98
N LYS A 93 3.93 15.08 -17.97
CA LYS A 93 5.38 14.96 -18.25
C LYS A 93 5.93 13.80 -17.41
N LYS A 94 6.66 12.87 -18.06
CA LYS A 94 7.33 11.71 -17.43
C LYS A 94 7.93 12.09 -16.08
N ARG A 95 7.24 11.83 -14.99
CA ARG A 95 7.80 11.85 -13.64
C ARG A 95 8.33 10.46 -13.37
N ASN A 96 9.48 10.36 -12.72
CA ASN A 96 9.97 9.09 -12.17
C ASN A 96 8.99 8.61 -11.11
N ILE A 97 8.05 7.75 -11.51
CA ILE A 97 7.01 7.22 -10.63
C ILE A 97 7.56 5.95 -9.98
N ASN A 98 8.26 6.12 -8.86
CA ASN A 98 8.92 5.01 -8.12
C ASN A 98 7.99 4.26 -7.15
N PHE A 99 6.66 4.37 -7.29
CA PHE A 99 5.70 3.77 -6.34
C PHE A 99 4.66 2.85 -6.98
N THR A 100 4.80 2.55 -8.27
CA THR A 100 3.83 1.69 -8.99
C THR A 100 3.84 0.25 -8.49
N GLU A 101 4.95 -0.19 -7.91
CA GLU A 101 5.12 -1.55 -7.39
C GLU A 101 5.60 -1.55 -5.93
N SER A 102 5.22 -2.58 -5.19
CA SER A 102 5.58 -2.73 -3.78
C SER A 102 7.08 -2.86 -3.51
N ASN A 103 7.90 -3.27 -4.51
CA ASN A 103 9.35 -3.34 -4.40
C ASN A 103 10.03 -1.98 -4.50
N LEU A 104 9.40 -0.98 -5.14
CA LEU A 104 9.95 0.35 -5.37
C LEU A 104 9.68 1.32 -4.20
N VAL A 105 8.74 0.99 -3.32
CA VAL A 105 8.40 1.81 -2.16
C VAL A 105 9.33 1.51 -0.99
N LYS A 106 9.71 2.54 -0.24
CA LYS A 106 10.46 2.37 1.02
C LYS A 106 9.69 1.43 1.97
N LYS A 107 10.36 0.39 2.42
CA LYS A 107 9.79 -0.62 3.31
C LYS A 107 10.11 -0.30 4.76
N MET A 108 9.11 -0.50 5.62
CA MET A 108 9.28 -0.40 7.06
C MET A 108 10.21 -1.50 7.58
N SER A 109 11.09 -1.11 8.50
CA SER A 109 11.90 -2.02 9.32
C SER A 109 11.03 -2.74 10.37
N VAL A 110 11.59 -3.77 11.01
CA VAL A 110 10.91 -4.49 12.12
C VAL A 110 10.53 -3.52 13.24
N ASN A 111 11.41 -2.59 13.62
CA ASN A 111 11.14 -1.64 14.70
C ASN A 111 10.04 -0.63 14.33
N GLU A 112 10.03 -0.11 13.10
CA GLU A 112 8.98 0.77 12.61
C GLU A 112 7.62 0.04 12.59
N ILE A 113 7.60 -1.24 12.18
CA ILE A 113 6.38 -2.08 12.21
C ILE A 113 5.90 -2.29 13.64
N LYS A 114 6.79 -2.60 14.60
CA LYS A 114 6.41 -2.75 16.01
C LYS A 114 5.79 -1.48 16.59
N THR A 115 6.39 -0.33 16.32
CA THR A 115 5.85 0.97 16.73
C THR A 115 4.47 1.22 16.12
N PHE A 116 4.33 0.96 14.83
CA PHE A 116 3.06 1.08 14.11
C PHE A 116 1.97 0.16 14.70
N LEU A 117 2.29 -1.11 15.00
CA LEU A 117 1.36 -2.05 15.59
C LEU A 117 0.91 -1.63 17.00
N LYS A 118 1.85 -1.20 17.86
CA LYS A 118 1.54 -0.71 19.22
C LYS A 118 0.61 0.50 19.21
N MET A 119 0.84 1.46 18.30
CA MET A 119 -0.04 2.63 18.17
C MET A 119 -1.46 2.24 17.74
N ARG A 120 -1.62 1.16 16.98
CA ARG A 120 -2.92 0.75 16.42
C ARG A 120 -3.74 -0.13 17.31
N ILE A 121 -3.13 -0.88 18.22
CA ILE A 121 -3.87 -1.72 19.19
C ILE A 121 -4.56 -0.85 20.24
N ASN A 122 -3.99 0.30 20.58
CA ASN A 122 -4.60 1.25 21.51
C ASN A 122 -5.78 2.06 20.89
N GLU A 123 -6.11 1.84 19.59
CA GLU A 123 -7.26 2.47 18.92
C GLU A 123 -8.54 1.58 18.98
N TYR A 124 -8.49 0.42 19.65
CA TYR A 124 -9.60 -0.50 19.91
C TYR A 124 -9.79 -0.70 21.42
#